data_a13c4b790b1a80010bfa900a8730b669
#
_entry.id   a13c4b790b1a80010bfa900a8730b669
#
_cell.length_a   1.000
_cell.length_b   1.000
_cell.length_c   1.000
_cell.angle_alpha   90.00
_cell.angle_beta   90.00
_cell.angle_gamma   90.00
#
_symmetry.space_group_name_H-M   'P 1'
#
loop_
_entity.id
_entity.type
_entity.pdbx_description
1 polymer ?
#
loop_
_entity_poly.entity_id
_entity_poly.type
_entity_poly.pdbx_seq_one_letter_code
_entity_poly.pdbx_strand_id
1 'polypeptide(L)'
;MRLPRVRLFRSPLDACRDPVWVNYGVSIQIAPGELQWRLPIIVQIIPGVLFFFFMLFQPESPRWLVERERYDDAAKSLAYIARTDPSSPAVQHTLAEIRADFAGRPTLGLIAQFRQMGENKTIALRCIIPSVLTFFQQWSGTNAINYYAPEIFAALGIASTTASLFATGVYGVVKFVMTCIVLACVIESWGRKRTLVWGGLAQGLMMLWIGGYVAVHPDPSVVPATYVSLVAVYLYGVFFCLGWGFTPLVLGSEVAPGHLRPAVMALASGTTWLFTYVIAQATPSMLAHITWGTYVVFGVASVAMAAWVWIGVPETTGVPLEDVKWLFEDDLWVRCVEDAPGGRWLLGKRRALTIDELKNRAGARAAEKTGEGEPADEQFII
;
A
#
# COMPACT_ATOMS: atom_id res chain seq x y z
N MET A 1 -8.86 -34.38 37.64
CA MET A 1 -8.22 -34.23 36.31
C MET A 1 -7.65 -32.83 36.22
N ARG A 2 -6.31 -32.66 36.33
CA ARG A 2 -5.67 -31.33 36.32
C ARG A 2 -5.49 -30.92 34.86
N LEU A 3 -6.22 -29.90 34.42
CA LEU A 3 -6.00 -29.28 33.11
C LEU A 3 -4.57 -28.70 33.01
N PRO A 4 -3.86 -28.89 31.91
CA PRO A 4 -2.54 -28.31 31.73
C PRO A 4 -2.65 -26.80 31.67
N ARG A 5 -1.92 -26.10 32.57
CA ARG A 5 -1.73 -24.65 32.50
C ARG A 5 -0.92 -24.33 31.24
N VAL A 6 -1.60 -24.02 30.14
CA VAL A 6 -0.96 -23.46 28.95
C VAL A 6 -0.57 -22.01 29.28
N ARG A 7 0.72 -21.77 29.55
CA ARG A 7 1.26 -20.40 29.63
C ARG A 7 1.38 -19.85 28.24
N LEU A 8 0.31 -19.29 27.70
CA LEU A 8 0.25 -18.74 26.32
C LEU A 8 0.80 -17.33 26.20
N PHE A 9 0.94 -16.57 27.29
CA PHE A 9 1.47 -15.22 27.25
C PHE A 9 2.57 -15.07 28.32
N ARG A 10 3.79 -14.73 27.88
CA ARG A 10 4.90 -14.37 28.80
C ARG A 10 4.75 -12.93 29.32
N SER A 11 4.04 -12.06 28.60
CA SER A 11 3.75 -10.69 29.07
C SER A 11 2.39 -10.20 28.54
N PRO A 12 1.71 -9.27 29.24
CA PRO A 12 0.50 -8.61 28.75
C PRO A 12 0.67 -7.83 27.44
N LEU A 13 1.92 -7.44 27.13
CA LEU A 13 2.27 -6.71 25.90
C LEU A 13 2.17 -7.58 24.64
N ASP A 14 2.37 -8.90 24.76
CA ASP A 14 2.24 -9.81 23.61
C ASP A 14 0.77 -9.99 23.19
N ALA A 15 -0.17 -9.86 24.12
CA ALA A 15 -1.61 -9.95 23.86
C ALA A 15 -2.17 -8.71 23.17
N CYS A 16 -1.58 -7.53 23.35
CA CYS A 16 -2.03 -6.28 22.75
C CYS A 16 -1.65 -6.15 21.26
N ARG A 17 -0.78 -7.00 20.76
CA ARG A 17 -0.17 -6.88 19.45
C ARG A 17 -1.02 -7.41 18.31
N ASP A 18 -1.94 -8.35 18.62
CA ASP A 18 -2.83 -8.95 17.63
C ASP A 18 -4.20 -9.26 18.27
N PRO A 19 -5.29 -8.57 17.87
CA PRO A 19 -6.61 -8.76 18.46
C PRO A 19 -7.13 -10.20 18.33
N VAL A 20 -6.64 -10.95 17.34
CA VAL A 20 -7.01 -12.37 17.13
C VAL A 20 -6.50 -13.24 18.29
N TRP A 21 -5.28 -12.99 18.80
CA TRP A 21 -4.73 -13.73 19.92
C TRP A 21 -5.44 -13.43 21.24
N VAL A 22 -5.93 -12.20 21.41
CA VAL A 22 -6.78 -11.83 22.56
C VAL A 22 -8.10 -12.59 22.46
N ASN A 23 -8.74 -12.60 21.29
CA ASN A 23 -9.97 -13.36 21.05
C ASN A 23 -9.76 -14.86 21.32
N TYR A 24 -8.66 -15.43 20.83
CA TYR A 24 -8.31 -16.83 21.07
C TYR A 24 -8.13 -17.14 22.55
N GLY A 25 -7.36 -16.32 23.28
CA GLY A 25 -7.16 -16.50 24.71
C GLY A 25 -8.45 -16.38 25.53
N VAL A 26 -9.29 -15.41 25.19
CA VAL A 26 -10.60 -15.20 25.83
C VAL A 26 -11.55 -16.35 25.53
N SER A 27 -11.58 -16.89 24.30
CA SER A 27 -12.44 -18.00 23.93
C SER A 27 -12.13 -19.31 24.67
N ILE A 28 -10.88 -19.49 25.13
CA ILE A 28 -10.46 -20.66 25.89
C ILE A 28 -10.71 -20.50 27.40
N GLN A 29 -10.49 -19.28 27.92
CA GLN A 29 -10.44 -19.07 29.37
C GLN A 29 -11.74 -18.54 29.97
N ILE A 30 -12.61 -17.94 29.17
CA ILE A 30 -13.83 -17.27 29.61
C ILE A 30 -15.04 -18.01 29.04
N ALA A 31 -15.98 -18.38 29.92
CA ALA A 31 -17.22 -18.99 29.51
C ALA A 31 -18.04 -18.06 28.57
N PRO A 32 -18.85 -18.61 27.65
CA PRO A 32 -19.69 -17.81 26.76
C PRO A 32 -20.56 -16.84 27.55
N GLY A 33 -20.43 -15.53 27.26
CA GLY A 33 -21.13 -14.45 27.96
C GLY A 33 -20.69 -13.06 27.49
N GLU A 34 -21.23 -12.04 28.13
CA GLU A 34 -20.93 -10.64 27.77
C GLU A 34 -19.44 -10.28 27.86
N LEU A 35 -18.71 -10.84 28.83
CA LEU A 35 -17.30 -10.58 29.01
C LEU A 35 -16.44 -11.11 27.85
N GLN A 36 -16.88 -12.19 27.20
CA GLN A 36 -16.13 -12.83 26.13
C GLN A 36 -15.94 -11.93 24.90
N TRP A 37 -16.90 -11.08 24.57
CA TRP A 37 -16.78 -10.14 23.44
C TRP A 37 -16.35 -8.74 23.87
N ARG A 38 -16.66 -8.32 25.13
CA ARG A 38 -16.27 -6.99 25.61
C ARG A 38 -14.76 -6.87 25.88
N LEU A 39 -14.14 -7.91 26.42
CA LEU A 39 -12.74 -7.90 26.83
C LEU A 39 -11.78 -7.64 25.65
N PRO A 40 -11.92 -8.29 24.48
CA PRO A 40 -11.11 -7.98 23.31
C PRO A 40 -11.24 -6.52 22.83
N ILE A 41 -12.44 -5.96 22.88
CA ILE A 41 -12.69 -4.57 22.50
C ILE A 41 -12.00 -3.60 23.45
N ILE A 42 -12.11 -3.85 24.78
CA ILE A 42 -11.45 -3.02 25.80
C ILE A 42 -9.93 -3.02 25.61
N VAL A 43 -9.34 -4.20 25.34
CA VAL A 43 -7.89 -4.32 25.12
C VAL A 43 -7.44 -3.52 23.90
N GLN A 44 -8.25 -3.43 22.85
CA GLN A 44 -7.93 -2.62 21.65
C GLN A 44 -7.93 -1.12 21.89
N ILE A 45 -8.61 -0.64 22.94
CA ILE A 45 -8.59 0.79 23.31
C ILE A 45 -7.24 1.20 23.90
N ILE A 46 -6.52 0.30 24.59
CA ILE A 46 -5.28 0.60 25.29
C ILE A 46 -4.20 1.22 24.36
N PRO A 47 -3.86 0.62 23.20
CA PRO A 47 -2.89 1.22 22.28
C PRO A 47 -3.33 2.60 21.76
N GLY A 48 -4.64 2.77 21.50
CA GLY A 48 -5.20 4.04 21.05
C GLY A 48 -5.06 5.16 22.09
N VAL A 49 -5.35 4.85 23.35
CA VAL A 49 -5.19 5.79 24.47
C VAL A 49 -3.73 6.15 24.68
N LEU A 50 -2.83 5.17 24.66
CA LEU A 50 -1.39 5.42 24.77
C LEU A 50 -0.88 6.29 23.63
N PHE A 51 -1.29 5.99 22.38
CA PHE A 51 -0.93 6.79 21.21
C PHE A 51 -1.43 8.22 21.32
N PHE A 52 -2.67 8.42 21.77
CA PHE A 52 -3.25 9.75 22.01
C PHE A 52 -2.39 10.56 22.98
N PHE A 53 -2.00 9.98 24.13
CA PHE A 53 -1.16 10.67 25.09
C PHE A 53 0.23 10.99 24.52
N PHE A 54 0.87 10.06 23.81
CA PHE A 54 2.16 10.32 23.17
C PHE A 54 2.10 11.43 22.14
N MET A 55 1.01 11.51 21.37
CA MET A 55 0.83 12.57 20.37
C MET A 55 0.69 13.97 20.97
N LEU A 56 0.17 14.10 22.20
CA LEU A 56 0.07 15.40 22.89
C LEU A 56 1.43 16.05 23.19
N PHE A 57 2.48 15.24 23.27
CA PHE A 57 3.85 15.71 23.55
C PHE A 57 4.70 15.91 22.29
N GLN A 58 4.18 15.60 21.11
CA GLN A 58 4.91 15.78 19.85
C GLN A 58 4.80 17.22 19.34
N PRO A 59 5.90 17.79 18.81
CA PRO A 59 5.84 19.09 18.14
C PRO A 59 5.03 18.98 16.84
N GLU A 60 4.47 20.09 16.42
CA GLU A 60 3.77 20.21 15.14
C GLU A 60 4.67 19.96 13.95
N SER A 61 4.09 19.52 12.82
CA SER A 61 4.83 19.28 11.59
C SER A 61 5.54 20.55 11.10
N PRO A 62 6.87 20.52 10.83
CA PRO A 62 7.59 21.69 10.30
C PRO A 62 6.99 22.20 8.99
N ARG A 63 6.54 21.32 8.10
CA ARG A 63 5.91 21.71 6.82
C ARG A 63 4.59 22.43 7.05
N TRP A 64 3.76 21.95 7.96
CA TRP A 64 2.50 22.60 8.32
C TRP A 64 2.73 23.98 8.95
N LEU A 65 3.76 24.11 9.80
CA LEU A 65 4.12 25.40 10.40
C LEU A 65 4.61 26.41 9.35
N VAL A 66 5.38 25.97 8.36
CA VAL A 66 5.84 26.81 7.23
C VAL A 66 4.65 27.24 6.36
N GLU A 67 3.70 26.34 6.06
CA GLU A 67 2.46 26.66 5.34
C GLU A 67 1.63 27.73 6.05
N ARG A 68 1.72 27.80 7.40
CA ARG A 68 1.06 28.81 8.25
C ARG A 68 1.95 30.03 8.53
N GLU A 69 3.08 30.17 7.83
CA GLU A 69 4.05 31.27 8.01
C GLU A 69 4.67 31.37 9.42
N ARG A 70 4.56 30.31 10.22
CA ARG A 70 5.13 30.18 11.58
C ARG A 70 6.55 29.64 11.54
N TYR A 71 7.47 30.42 10.97
CA TYR A 71 8.84 29.98 10.66
C TYR A 71 9.69 29.69 11.90
N ASP A 72 9.54 30.47 12.97
CA ASP A 72 10.29 30.29 14.21
C ASP A 72 9.91 28.96 14.91
N ASP A 73 8.63 28.61 14.87
CA ASP A 73 8.16 27.36 15.44
C ASP A 73 8.54 26.17 14.56
N ALA A 74 8.58 26.36 13.22
CA ALA A 74 9.08 25.37 12.29
C ALA A 74 10.58 25.08 12.53
N ALA A 75 11.39 26.12 12.77
CA ALA A 75 12.80 25.95 13.13
C ALA A 75 12.96 25.18 14.44
N LYS A 76 12.17 25.47 15.48
CA LYS A 76 12.18 24.72 16.76
C LYS A 76 11.78 23.26 16.56
N SER A 77 10.76 22.99 15.75
CA SER A 77 10.31 21.63 15.45
C SER A 77 11.38 20.85 14.70
N LEU A 78 12.03 21.44 13.69
CA LEU A 78 13.15 20.83 12.97
C LEU A 78 14.34 20.56 13.89
N ALA A 79 14.67 21.52 14.76
CA ALA A 79 15.74 21.38 15.73
C ALA A 79 15.48 20.24 16.74
N TYR A 80 14.24 20.09 17.19
CA TYR A 80 13.81 18.99 18.04
C TYR A 80 14.02 17.63 17.36
N ILE A 81 13.59 17.50 16.10
CA ILE A 81 13.73 16.27 15.30
C ILE A 81 15.20 15.95 15.04
N ALA A 82 16.00 16.95 14.64
CA ALA A 82 17.42 16.80 14.35
C ALA A 82 18.31 16.73 15.60
N ARG A 83 17.76 16.95 16.80
CA ARG A 83 18.47 17.06 18.08
C ARG A 83 19.62 18.08 18.04
N THR A 84 19.37 19.23 17.43
CA THR A 84 20.33 20.32 17.23
C THR A 84 19.72 21.65 17.65
N ASP A 85 20.51 22.72 17.55
CA ASP A 85 20.03 24.09 17.83
C ASP A 85 19.21 24.61 16.63
N PRO A 86 18.10 25.38 16.87
CA PRO A 86 17.33 26.02 15.81
C PRO A 86 18.15 26.95 14.89
N SER A 87 19.23 27.51 15.37
CA SER A 87 20.14 28.36 14.62
C SER A 87 21.18 27.59 13.80
N SER A 88 21.23 26.26 13.90
CA SER A 88 22.22 25.45 13.18
C SER A 88 22.06 25.56 11.67
N PRO A 89 23.19 25.59 10.90
CA PRO A 89 23.14 25.71 9.45
C PRO A 89 22.29 24.62 8.78
N ALA A 90 22.30 23.40 9.31
CA ALA A 90 21.52 22.29 8.78
C ALA A 90 20.00 22.54 8.92
N VAL A 91 19.54 23.03 10.08
CA VAL A 91 18.14 23.36 10.30
C VAL A 91 17.71 24.53 9.42
N GLN A 92 18.54 25.58 9.32
CA GLN A 92 18.23 26.74 8.49
C GLN A 92 18.21 26.39 6.99
N HIS A 93 19.10 25.51 6.53
CA HIS A 93 19.10 25.02 5.15
C HIS A 93 17.82 24.25 4.84
N THR A 94 17.44 23.27 5.67
CA THR A 94 16.20 22.51 5.51
C THR A 94 14.95 23.39 5.59
N LEU A 95 14.96 24.38 6.49
CA LEU A 95 13.87 25.36 6.59
C LEU A 95 13.75 26.20 5.31
N ALA A 96 14.89 26.62 4.75
CA ALA A 96 14.94 27.38 3.49
C ALA A 96 14.41 26.55 2.30
N GLU A 97 14.77 25.26 2.23
CA GLU A 97 14.26 24.34 1.22
C GLU A 97 12.74 24.18 1.33
N ILE A 98 12.21 23.95 2.53
CA ILE A 98 10.76 23.85 2.77
C ILE A 98 10.07 25.15 2.38
N ARG A 99 10.64 26.31 2.73
CA ARG A 99 10.11 27.63 2.34
C ARG A 99 10.10 27.81 0.82
N ALA A 100 11.16 27.42 0.14
CA ALA A 100 11.24 27.49 -1.31
C ALA A 100 10.18 26.58 -1.98
N ASP A 101 9.91 25.42 -1.40
CA ASP A 101 8.86 24.51 -1.87
C ASP A 101 7.45 25.13 -1.77
N PHE A 102 7.20 25.95 -0.77
CA PHE A 102 5.91 26.64 -0.58
C PHE A 102 5.88 28.05 -1.21
N ALA A 103 7.05 28.63 -1.55
CA ALA A 103 7.12 29.94 -2.17
C ALA A 103 6.40 29.96 -3.53
N GLY A 104 5.44 30.86 -3.67
CA GLY A 104 4.67 31.03 -4.92
C GLY A 104 3.56 29.97 -5.13
N ARG A 105 3.32 29.08 -4.19
CA ARG A 105 2.17 28.15 -4.25
C ARG A 105 0.99 28.76 -3.48
N PRO A 106 -0.11 29.14 -4.15
CA PRO A 106 -1.31 29.56 -3.44
C PRO A 106 -1.85 28.38 -2.62
N THR A 107 -2.23 28.62 -1.37
CA THR A 107 -3.00 27.65 -0.57
C THR A 107 -4.36 27.47 -1.24
N LEU A 108 -4.45 26.43 -2.07
CA LEU A 108 -5.66 26.13 -2.82
C LEU A 108 -6.69 25.50 -1.90
N GLY A 109 -7.89 26.04 -1.87
CA GLY A 109 -9.02 25.36 -1.24
C GLY A 109 -9.28 24.00 -1.89
N LEU A 110 -9.92 23.08 -1.17
CA LEU A 110 -10.19 21.71 -1.63
C LEU A 110 -10.80 21.63 -3.04
N ILE A 111 -11.79 22.50 -3.33
CA ILE A 111 -12.46 22.52 -4.65
C ILE A 111 -11.47 22.89 -5.76
N ALA A 112 -10.56 23.84 -5.52
CA ALA A 112 -9.54 24.23 -6.48
C ALA A 112 -8.51 23.13 -6.70
N GLN A 113 -8.14 22.38 -5.66
CA GLN A 113 -7.27 21.19 -5.77
C GLN A 113 -7.93 20.11 -6.65
N PHE A 114 -9.19 19.80 -6.45
CA PHE A 114 -9.92 18.84 -7.30
C PHE A 114 -10.02 19.32 -8.76
N ARG A 115 -10.22 20.61 -8.99
CA ARG A 115 -10.20 21.16 -10.35
C ARG A 115 -8.84 21.03 -11.01
N GLN A 116 -7.77 21.29 -10.28
CA GLN A 116 -6.39 21.13 -10.79
C GLN A 116 -6.04 19.67 -11.10
N MET A 117 -6.58 18.67 -10.38
CA MET A 117 -6.37 17.27 -10.70
C MET A 117 -6.82 16.91 -12.13
N GLY A 118 -7.79 17.62 -12.70
CA GLY A 118 -8.30 17.40 -14.07
C GLY A 118 -7.71 18.35 -15.11
N GLU A 119 -6.84 19.29 -14.77
CA GLU A 119 -6.37 20.33 -15.66
C GLU A 119 -5.52 19.82 -16.83
N ASN A 120 -4.70 18.82 -16.59
CA ASN A 120 -3.85 18.20 -17.60
C ASN A 120 -3.91 16.67 -17.50
N LYS A 121 -3.90 15.98 -18.66
CA LYS A 121 -3.93 14.52 -18.73
C LYS A 121 -2.82 13.86 -17.89
N THR A 122 -1.62 14.41 -17.89
CA THR A 122 -0.49 13.92 -17.09
C THR A 122 -0.76 14.05 -15.59
N ILE A 123 -1.28 15.21 -15.14
CA ILE A 123 -1.66 15.41 -13.74
C ILE A 123 -2.80 14.49 -13.35
N ALA A 124 -3.83 14.38 -14.19
CA ALA A 124 -4.99 13.53 -13.93
C ALA A 124 -4.57 12.05 -13.78
N LEU A 125 -3.69 11.54 -14.64
CA LEU A 125 -3.16 10.17 -14.52
C LEU A 125 -2.40 9.96 -13.21
N ARG A 126 -1.54 10.90 -12.83
CA ARG A 126 -0.81 10.85 -11.55
C ARG A 126 -1.74 10.92 -10.32
N CYS A 127 -2.85 11.61 -10.43
CA CYS A 127 -3.84 11.72 -9.35
C CYS A 127 -4.74 10.49 -9.24
N ILE A 128 -5.06 9.81 -10.35
CA ILE A 128 -5.98 8.67 -10.35
C ILE A 128 -5.29 7.35 -10.00
N ILE A 129 -4.01 7.17 -10.36
CA ILE A 129 -3.25 5.93 -10.11
C ILE A 129 -3.31 5.50 -8.64
N PRO A 130 -3.09 6.36 -7.62
CA PRO A 130 -3.18 5.96 -6.21
C PRO A 130 -4.55 5.40 -5.83
N SER A 131 -5.64 6.00 -6.33
CA SER A 131 -7.00 5.52 -6.07
C SER A 131 -7.28 4.19 -6.75
N VAL A 132 -6.80 3.98 -7.99
CA VAL A 132 -6.93 2.69 -8.69
C VAL A 132 -6.10 1.60 -8.02
N LEU A 133 -4.89 1.91 -7.53
CA LEU A 133 -4.08 0.97 -6.76
C LEU A 133 -4.79 0.52 -5.49
N THR A 134 -5.36 1.45 -4.72
CA THR A 134 -6.08 1.11 -3.49
C THR A 134 -7.41 0.41 -3.78
N PHE A 135 -8.10 0.74 -4.88
CA PHE A 135 -9.25 -0.02 -5.37
C PHE A 135 -8.89 -1.49 -5.60
N PHE A 136 -7.87 -1.76 -6.42
CA PHE A 136 -7.43 -3.12 -6.70
C PHE A 136 -6.94 -3.86 -5.44
N GLN A 137 -6.27 -3.16 -4.52
CA GLN A 137 -5.86 -3.72 -3.24
C GLN A 137 -7.05 -4.34 -2.48
N GLN A 138 -8.22 -3.70 -2.48
CA GLN A 138 -9.40 -4.24 -1.82
C GLN A 138 -9.98 -5.45 -2.56
N TRP A 139 -9.99 -5.42 -3.89
CA TRP A 139 -10.45 -6.54 -4.73
C TRP A 139 -9.49 -7.73 -4.77
N SER A 140 -8.34 -7.64 -4.13
CA SER A 140 -7.45 -8.81 -3.93
C SER A 140 -8.05 -9.90 -3.03
N GLY A 141 -9.09 -9.57 -2.24
CA GLY A 141 -9.72 -10.49 -1.29
C GLY A 141 -9.04 -10.51 0.09
N THR A 142 -8.07 -9.61 0.37
CA THR A 142 -7.39 -9.60 1.68
C THR A 142 -8.34 -9.37 2.83
N ASN A 143 -9.35 -8.49 2.67
CA ASN A 143 -10.33 -8.24 3.71
C ASN A 143 -11.33 -9.40 3.86
N ALA A 144 -11.65 -10.10 2.77
CA ALA A 144 -12.45 -11.32 2.85
C ALA A 144 -11.76 -12.37 3.71
N ILE A 145 -10.47 -12.62 3.51
CA ILE A 145 -9.71 -13.56 4.36
C ILE A 145 -9.58 -13.02 5.78
N ASN A 146 -9.26 -11.74 5.99
CA ASN A 146 -9.06 -11.21 7.34
C ASN A 146 -10.32 -11.29 8.21
N TYR A 147 -11.50 -11.02 7.64
CA TYR A 147 -12.75 -10.99 8.40
C TYR A 147 -13.43 -12.37 8.52
N TYR A 148 -13.27 -13.19 7.48
CA TYR A 148 -13.94 -14.50 7.39
C TYR A 148 -12.94 -15.66 7.40
N ALA A 149 -11.73 -15.46 7.94
CA ALA A 149 -10.71 -16.50 8.07
C ALA A 149 -11.24 -17.75 8.81
N PRO A 150 -11.98 -17.62 9.95
CA PRO A 150 -12.51 -18.80 10.64
C PRO A 150 -13.43 -19.62 9.75
N GLU A 151 -14.32 -18.99 8.98
CA GLU A 151 -15.24 -19.66 8.05
C GLU A 151 -14.47 -20.31 6.89
N ILE A 152 -13.44 -19.64 6.38
CA ILE A 152 -12.59 -20.18 5.32
C ILE A 152 -11.83 -21.42 5.82
N PHE A 153 -11.26 -21.37 7.02
CA PHE A 153 -10.58 -22.52 7.60
C PHE A 153 -11.55 -23.66 7.91
N ALA A 154 -12.77 -23.34 8.34
CA ALA A 154 -13.82 -24.36 8.55
C ALA A 154 -14.22 -25.03 7.22
N ALA A 155 -14.37 -24.27 6.12
CA ALA A 155 -14.64 -24.80 4.79
C ALA A 155 -13.50 -25.68 4.26
N LEU A 156 -12.26 -25.42 4.69
CA LEU A 156 -11.08 -26.24 4.39
C LEU A 156 -10.92 -27.47 5.32
N GLY A 157 -11.89 -27.77 6.20
CA GLY A 157 -11.90 -28.96 7.05
C GLY A 157 -11.43 -28.76 8.49
N ILE A 158 -11.12 -27.52 8.92
CA ILE A 158 -10.84 -27.20 10.33
C ILE A 158 -12.16 -26.87 11.04
N ALA A 159 -12.92 -27.89 11.42
CA ALA A 159 -14.27 -27.72 12.00
C ALA A 159 -14.30 -27.13 13.43
N SER A 160 -13.19 -27.16 14.16
CA SER A 160 -13.11 -26.63 15.53
C SER A 160 -12.92 -25.11 15.53
N THR A 161 -13.83 -24.37 16.18
CA THR A 161 -13.73 -22.92 16.35
C THR A 161 -12.39 -22.50 16.96
N THR A 162 -11.90 -23.25 17.96
CA THR A 162 -10.62 -22.98 18.63
C THR A 162 -9.44 -23.16 17.67
N ALA A 163 -9.43 -24.23 16.86
CA ALA A 163 -8.37 -24.47 15.89
C ALA A 163 -8.40 -23.43 14.75
N SER A 164 -9.58 -23.01 14.31
CA SER A 164 -9.76 -21.97 13.30
C SER A 164 -9.29 -20.60 13.79
N LEU A 165 -9.59 -20.22 15.02
CA LEU A 165 -9.06 -19.00 15.64
C LEU A 165 -7.53 -19.04 15.81
N PHE A 166 -6.98 -20.19 16.20
CA PHE A 166 -5.52 -20.39 16.26
C PHE A 166 -4.87 -20.22 14.89
N ALA A 167 -5.41 -20.87 13.85
CA ALA A 167 -4.92 -20.74 12.48
C ALA A 167 -4.97 -19.28 12.00
N THR A 168 -6.04 -18.55 12.31
CA THR A 168 -6.16 -17.12 12.02
C THR A 168 -5.10 -16.29 12.75
N GLY A 169 -4.81 -16.60 14.01
CA GLY A 169 -3.73 -15.94 14.77
C GLY A 169 -2.35 -16.17 14.14
N VAL A 170 -2.05 -17.40 13.73
CA VAL A 170 -0.79 -17.72 13.03
C VAL A 170 -0.72 -16.97 11.70
N TYR A 171 -1.83 -16.86 10.95
CA TYR A 171 -1.90 -16.07 9.72
C TYR A 171 -1.53 -14.59 9.97
N GLY A 172 -2.03 -13.99 11.05
CA GLY A 172 -1.67 -12.64 11.46
C GLY A 172 -0.18 -12.48 11.75
N VAL A 173 0.42 -13.43 12.47
CA VAL A 173 1.87 -13.42 12.75
C VAL A 173 2.69 -13.53 11.47
N VAL A 174 2.33 -14.43 10.57
CA VAL A 174 2.99 -14.58 9.26
C VAL A 174 2.96 -13.27 8.47
N LYS A 175 1.79 -12.63 8.39
CA LYS A 175 1.66 -11.32 7.72
C LYS A 175 2.53 -10.25 8.38
N PHE A 176 2.54 -10.18 9.71
CA PHE A 176 3.34 -9.20 10.42
C PHE A 176 4.84 -9.36 10.14
N VAL A 177 5.36 -10.58 10.27
CA VAL A 177 6.77 -10.89 10.00
C VAL A 177 7.13 -10.56 8.55
N MET A 178 6.30 -10.99 7.59
CA MET A 178 6.52 -10.69 6.18
C MET A 178 6.48 -9.19 5.88
N THR A 179 5.56 -8.45 6.50
CA THR A 179 5.52 -6.99 6.37
C THR A 179 6.82 -6.35 6.84
N CYS A 180 7.37 -6.76 7.99
CA CYS A 180 8.65 -6.25 8.48
C CYS A 180 9.80 -6.56 7.52
N ILE A 181 9.85 -7.77 6.97
CA ILE A 181 10.88 -8.18 5.99
C ILE A 181 10.76 -7.34 4.71
N VAL A 182 9.54 -7.18 4.20
CA VAL A 182 9.29 -6.45 2.95
C VAL A 182 9.66 -4.97 3.09
N LEU A 183 9.27 -4.33 4.18
CA LEU A 183 9.61 -2.93 4.44
C LEU A 183 11.11 -2.72 4.63
N ALA A 184 11.80 -3.66 5.29
CA ALA A 184 13.23 -3.52 5.58
C ALA A 184 14.14 -3.86 4.38
N CYS A 185 13.75 -4.82 3.53
CA CYS A 185 14.68 -5.42 2.57
C CYS A 185 14.20 -5.43 1.12
N VAL A 186 12.88 -5.48 0.87
CA VAL A 186 12.38 -5.80 -0.47
C VAL A 186 11.99 -4.57 -1.27
N ILE A 187 11.29 -3.62 -0.67
CA ILE A 187 10.73 -2.46 -1.39
C ILE A 187 11.81 -1.64 -2.09
N GLU A 188 12.96 -1.45 -1.44
CA GLU A 188 14.06 -0.66 -2.02
C GLU A 188 14.93 -1.45 -2.98
N SER A 189 15.06 -2.77 -2.78
CA SER A 189 15.95 -3.61 -3.58
C SER A 189 15.29 -4.15 -4.86
N TRP A 190 14.02 -4.57 -4.79
CA TRP A 190 13.31 -5.15 -5.94
C TRP A 190 12.56 -4.15 -6.80
N GLY A 191 12.22 -3.00 -6.23
CA GLY A 191 11.40 -1.98 -6.87
C GLY A 191 9.89 -2.17 -6.65
N ARG A 192 9.16 -1.07 -6.76
CA ARG A 192 7.71 -1.01 -6.44
C ARG A 192 6.88 -1.78 -7.46
N LYS A 193 7.16 -1.61 -8.73
CA LYS A 193 6.40 -2.26 -9.82
C LYS A 193 6.57 -3.77 -9.81
N ARG A 194 7.80 -4.26 -9.69
CA ARG A 194 8.09 -5.70 -9.70
C ARG A 194 7.42 -6.42 -8.54
N THR A 195 7.44 -5.83 -7.34
CA THR A 195 6.78 -6.40 -6.17
C THR A 195 5.27 -6.46 -6.35
N LEU A 196 4.63 -5.42 -6.92
CA LEU A 196 3.20 -5.41 -7.21
C LEU A 196 2.82 -6.47 -8.24
N VAL A 197 3.57 -6.61 -9.33
CA VAL A 197 3.27 -7.59 -10.40
C VAL A 197 3.41 -9.01 -9.88
N TRP A 198 4.57 -9.37 -9.30
CA TRP A 198 4.80 -10.74 -8.82
C TRP A 198 3.94 -11.08 -7.60
N GLY A 199 3.77 -10.14 -6.68
CA GLY A 199 2.87 -10.31 -5.54
C GLY A 199 1.42 -10.52 -5.99
N GLY A 200 0.94 -9.73 -6.96
CA GLY A 200 -0.41 -9.85 -7.53
C GLY A 200 -0.65 -11.18 -8.23
N LEU A 201 0.29 -11.63 -9.08
CA LEU A 201 0.19 -12.92 -9.76
C LEU A 201 0.23 -14.10 -8.77
N ALA A 202 1.20 -14.09 -7.84
CA ALA A 202 1.36 -15.18 -6.90
C ALA A 202 0.16 -15.31 -5.95
N GLN A 203 -0.33 -14.20 -5.38
CA GLN A 203 -1.53 -14.24 -4.54
C GLN A 203 -2.78 -14.65 -5.32
N GLY A 204 -2.91 -14.21 -6.60
CA GLY A 204 -4.00 -14.61 -7.47
C GLY A 204 -4.01 -16.11 -7.72
N LEU A 205 -2.85 -16.71 -7.98
CA LEU A 205 -2.70 -18.17 -8.14
C LEU A 205 -3.11 -18.93 -6.87
N MET A 206 -2.75 -18.42 -5.68
CA MET A 206 -3.18 -19.04 -4.41
C MET A 206 -4.70 -19.01 -4.25
N MET A 207 -5.34 -17.90 -4.59
CA MET A 207 -6.81 -17.78 -4.56
C MET A 207 -7.47 -18.73 -5.56
N LEU A 208 -6.97 -18.82 -6.79
CA LEU A 208 -7.48 -19.75 -7.79
C LEU A 208 -7.32 -21.21 -7.34
N TRP A 209 -6.21 -21.54 -6.70
CA TRP A 209 -6.00 -22.87 -6.12
C TRP A 209 -7.05 -23.18 -5.04
N ILE A 210 -7.27 -22.25 -4.09
CA ILE A 210 -8.27 -22.43 -3.01
C ILE A 210 -9.66 -22.60 -3.63
N GLY A 211 -10.02 -21.77 -4.61
CA GLY A 211 -11.30 -21.88 -5.32
C GLY A 211 -11.48 -23.22 -6.03
N GLY A 212 -10.46 -23.69 -6.73
CA GLY A 212 -10.44 -25.01 -7.38
C GLY A 212 -10.57 -26.17 -6.37
N TYR A 213 -9.87 -26.10 -5.24
CA TYR A 213 -9.99 -27.09 -4.19
C TYR A 213 -11.42 -27.16 -3.61
N VAL A 214 -12.02 -26.02 -3.26
CA VAL A 214 -13.40 -25.95 -2.71
C VAL A 214 -14.42 -26.41 -3.74
N ALA A 215 -14.18 -26.18 -5.03
CA ALA A 215 -15.07 -26.65 -6.10
C ALA A 215 -15.09 -28.19 -6.23
N VAL A 216 -13.92 -28.83 -6.04
CA VAL A 216 -13.79 -30.31 -6.16
C VAL A 216 -14.21 -31.02 -4.87
N HIS A 217 -14.05 -30.37 -3.72
CA HIS A 217 -14.35 -30.94 -2.40
C HIS A 217 -15.41 -30.07 -1.67
N PRO A 218 -16.69 -30.17 -2.07
CA PRO A 218 -17.76 -29.38 -1.46
C PRO A 218 -18.02 -29.80 0.01
N ASP A 219 -17.77 -31.04 0.36
CA ASP A 219 -17.86 -31.53 1.73
C ASP A 219 -16.52 -31.35 2.46
N PRO A 220 -16.49 -30.77 3.66
CA PRO A 220 -15.27 -30.56 4.42
C PRO A 220 -14.68 -31.90 4.92
N SER A 221 -13.92 -32.56 4.06
CA SER A 221 -13.19 -33.79 4.38
C SER A 221 -11.69 -33.53 4.42
N VAL A 222 -11.00 -34.06 5.45
CA VAL A 222 -9.55 -33.89 5.56
C VAL A 222 -8.87 -34.89 4.63
N VAL A 223 -8.47 -34.38 3.47
CA VAL A 223 -7.67 -35.11 2.47
C VAL A 223 -6.27 -34.49 2.38
N PRO A 224 -5.25 -35.14 1.81
CA PRO A 224 -3.92 -34.53 1.66
C PRO A 224 -3.93 -33.16 1.00
N ALA A 225 -4.83 -32.92 0.05
CA ALA A 225 -4.99 -31.62 -0.62
C ALA A 225 -5.50 -30.50 0.31
N THR A 226 -6.15 -30.83 1.44
CA THR A 226 -6.55 -29.88 2.49
C THR A 226 -5.32 -29.16 3.05
N TYR A 227 -4.25 -29.88 3.36
CA TYR A 227 -3.03 -29.28 3.91
C TYR A 227 -2.37 -28.34 2.91
N VAL A 228 -2.38 -28.70 1.62
CA VAL A 228 -1.88 -27.80 0.55
C VAL A 228 -2.71 -26.52 0.48
N SER A 229 -4.03 -26.63 0.61
CA SER A 229 -4.92 -25.47 0.58
C SER A 229 -4.76 -24.58 1.82
N LEU A 230 -4.51 -25.16 3.00
CA LEU A 230 -4.13 -24.41 4.19
C LEU A 230 -2.83 -23.64 4.00
N VAL A 231 -1.81 -24.29 3.45
CA VAL A 231 -0.55 -23.61 3.12
C VAL A 231 -0.77 -22.51 2.09
N ALA A 232 -1.66 -22.71 1.10
CA ALA A 232 -1.99 -21.70 0.11
C ALA A 232 -2.61 -20.43 0.73
N VAL A 233 -3.42 -20.54 1.80
CA VAL A 233 -3.94 -19.38 2.54
C VAL A 233 -2.80 -18.58 3.18
N TYR A 234 -1.82 -19.25 3.80
CA TYR A 234 -0.67 -18.56 4.39
C TYR A 234 0.22 -17.94 3.33
N LEU A 235 0.48 -18.66 2.23
CA LEU A 235 1.26 -18.13 1.10
C LEU A 235 0.56 -16.94 0.45
N TYR A 236 -0.77 -16.94 0.37
CA TYR A 236 -1.52 -15.75 -0.06
C TYR A 236 -1.18 -14.55 0.82
N GLY A 237 -1.18 -14.69 2.15
CA GLY A 237 -0.81 -13.62 3.07
C GLY A 237 0.62 -13.12 2.86
N VAL A 238 1.57 -14.04 2.63
CA VAL A 238 2.97 -13.73 2.32
C VAL A 238 3.07 -12.90 1.03
N PHE A 239 2.44 -13.36 -0.07
CA PHE A 239 2.49 -12.67 -1.37
C PHE A 239 1.72 -11.36 -1.38
N PHE A 240 0.63 -11.27 -0.61
CA PHE A 240 -0.07 -10.00 -0.39
C PHE A 240 0.86 -8.98 0.29
N CYS A 241 1.55 -9.35 1.37
CA CYS A 241 2.48 -8.46 2.05
C CYS A 241 3.67 -8.09 1.16
N LEU A 242 4.15 -9.02 0.33
CA LEU A 242 5.24 -8.79 -0.61
C LEU A 242 4.91 -7.67 -1.60
N GLY A 243 3.72 -7.69 -2.19
CA GLY A 243 3.34 -6.76 -3.25
C GLY A 243 2.32 -5.70 -2.83
N TRP A 244 1.16 -6.13 -2.38
CA TRP A 244 -0.04 -5.29 -2.25
C TRP A 244 -0.32 -4.80 -0.83
N GLY A 245 0.48 -5.16 0.17
CA GLY A 245 0.31 -4.70 1.56
C GLY A 245 0.51 -3.19 1.71
N PHE A 246 1.72 -2.71 1.49
CA PHE A 246 2.11 -1.31 1.67
C PHE A 246 2.51 -0.60 0.38
N THR A 247 2.98 -1.34 -0.63
CA THR A 247 3.50 -0.79 -1.88
C THR A 247 2.51 0.13 -2.60
N PRO A 248 1.18 -0.11 -2.64
CA PRO A 248 0.21 0.82 -3.23
C PRO A 248 0.23 2.21 -2.61
N LEU A 249 0.39 2.31 -1.29
CA LEU A 249 0.45 3.60 -0.58
C LEU A 249 1.78 4.31 -0.84
N VAL A 250 2.89 3.58 -0.82
CA VAL A 250 4.23 4.13 -1.10
C VAL A 250 4.26 4.66 -2.53
N LEU A 251 3.97 3.83 -3.52
CA LEU A 251 3.94 4.21 -4.93
C LEU A 251 2.93 5.34 -5.19
N GLY A 252 1.74 5.28 -4.56
CA GLY A 252 0.73 6.33 -4.67
C GLY A 252 1.25 7.68 -4.19
N SER A 253 2.00 7.73 -3.09
CA SER A 253 2.59 8.96 -2.57
C SER A 253 3.75 9.48 -3.41
N GLU A 254 4.51 8.60 -4.07
CA GLU A 254 5.60 8.95 -4.98
C GLU A 254 5.08 9.54 -6.30
N VAL A 255 4.03 8.94 -6.86
CA VAL A 255 3.42 9.36 -8.13
C VAL A 255 2.63 10.67 -8.00
N ALA A 256 1.99 10.91 -6.86
CA ALA A 256 1.17 12.10 -6.64
C ALA A 256 1.96 13.41 -6.82
N PRO A 257 1.41 14.43 -7.54
CA PRO A 257 2.05 15.74 -7.63
C PRO A 257 2.24 16.35 -6.25
N GLY A 258 3.41 16.93 -5.95
CA GLY A 258 3.77 17.38 -4.61
C GLY A 258 2.74 18.30 -3.96
N HIS A 259 2.21 19.27 -4.70
CA HIS A 259 1.21 20.24 -4.23
C HIS A 259 -0.22 19.66 -4.09
N LEU A 260 -0.54 18.58 -4.80
CA LEU A 260 -1.84 17.88 -4.73
C LEU A 260 -1.77 16.61 -3.88
N ARG A 261 -0.57 16.19 -3.42
CA ARG A 261 -0.36 14.93 -2.70
C ARG A 261 -1.32 14.72 -1.53
N PRO A 262 -1.57 15.70 -0.63
CA PRO A 262 -2.51 15.50 0.48
C PRO A 262 -3.92 15.15 0.00
N ALA A 263 -4.44 15.86 -0.99
CA ALA A 263 -5.78 15.63 -1.53
C ALA A 263 -5.87 14.30 -2.31
N VAL A 264 -4.84 13.96 -3.09
CA VAL A 264 -4.76 12.68 -3.81
C VAL A 264 -4.71 11.50 -2.83
N MET A 265 -3.92 11.60 -1.77
CA MET A 265 -3.83 10.53 -0.75
C MET A 265 -5.11 10.45 0.09
N ALA A 266 -5.80 11.56 0.34
CA ALA A 266 -7.12 11.55 0.96
C ALA A 266 -8.16 10.83 0.08
N LEU A 267 -8.15 11.08 -1.24
CA LEU A 267 -9.01 10.37 -2.20
C LEU A 267 -8.70 8.87 -2.24
N ALA A 268 -7.43 8.50 -2.30
CA ALA A 268 -6.99 7.10 -2.27
C ALA A 268 -7.42 6.41 -0.96
N SER A 269 -7.28 7.08 0.19
CA SER A 269 -7.76 6.56 1.48
C SER A 269 -9.28 6.42 1.50
N GLY A 270 -10.02 7.40 0.99
CA GLY A 270 -11.47 7.31 0.82
C GLY A 270 -11.88 6.10 -0.04
N THR A 271 -11.17 5.87 -1.15
CA THR A 271 -11.38 4.69 -2.00
C THR A 271 -11.11 3.39 -1.23
N THR A 272 -10.03 3.34 -0.45
CA THR A 272 -9.72 2.18 0.40
C THR A 272 -10.88 1.84 1.34
N TRP A 273 -11.36 2.80 2.11
CA TRP A 273 -12.43 2.56 3.08
C TRP A 273 -13.77 2.23 2.45
N LEU A 274 -14.11 2.90 1.33
CA LEU A 274 -15.32 2.61 0.58
C LEU A 274 -15.32 1.15 0.09
N PHE A 275 -14.24 0.72 -0.57
CA PHE A 275 -14.18 -0.65 -1.10
C PHE A 275 -13.91 -1.70 -0.02
N THR A 276 -13.29 -1.36 1.10
CA THR A 276 -13.28 -2.22 2.30
C THR A 276 -14.70 -2.53 2.75
N TYR A 277 -15.55 -1.51 2.84
CA TYR A 277 -16.96 -1.70 3.21
C TYR A 277 -17.71 -2.55 2.18
N VAL A 278 -17.57 -2.25 0.89
CA VAL A 278 -18.22 -3.00 -0.20
C VAL A 278 -17.86 -4.48 -0.15
N ILE A 279 -16.56 -4.79 -0.03
CA ILE A 279 -16.08 -6.19 0.04
C ILE A 279 -16.54 -6.87 1.33
N ALA A 280 -16.49 -6.19 2.48
CA ALA A 280 -16.97 -6.75 3.74
C ALA A 280 -18.45 -7.12 3.68
N GLN A 281 -19.29 -6.30 3.03
CA GLN A 281 -20.72 -6.57 2.85
C GLN A 281 -21.00 -7.65 1.80
N ALA A 282 -20.23 -7.67 0.72
CA ALA A 282 -20.44 -8.62 -0.38
C ALA A 282 -19.98 -10.05 -0.02
N THR A 283 -18.88 -10.18 0.73
CA THR A 283 -18.22 -11.46 0.98
C THR A 283 -19.13 -12.53 1.60
N PRO A 284 -19.96 -12.26 2.63
CA PRO A 284 -20.85 -13.30 3.20
C PRO A 284 -21.84 -13.80 2.16
N SER A 285 -22.43 -12.88 1.38
CA SER A 285 -23.37 -13.25 0.31
C SER A 285 -22.68 -14.04 -0.79
N MET A 286 -21.47 -13.69 -1.17
CA MET A 286 -20.67 -14.43 -2.15
C MET A 286 -20.33 -15.85 -1.63
N LEU A 287 -19.88 -15.98 -0.41
CA LEU A 287 -19.59 -17.28 0.21
C LEU A 287 -20.82 -18.17 0.31
N ALA A 288 -22.01 -17.60 0.60
CA ALA A 288 -23.26 -18.35 0.71
C ALA A 288 -23.80 -18.80 -0.64
N HIS A 289 -23.71 -17.99 -1.72
CA HIS A 289 -24.38 -18.26 -3.00
C HIS A 289 -23.46 -18.86 -4.06
N ILE A 290 -22.20 -18.39 -4.15
CA ILE A 290 -21.26 -18.84 -5.18
C ILE A 290 -20.08 -19.63 -4.60
N THR A 291 -20.03 -19.81 -3.30
CA THR A 291 -19.07 -20.65 -2.53
C THR A 291 -17.64 -20.56 -3.09
N TRP A 292 -17.20 -21.55 -3.87
CA TRP A 292 -15.88 -21.58 -4.52
C TRP A 292 -15.62 -20.43 -5.49
N GLY A 293 -16.67 -19.93 -6.14
CA GLY A 293 -16.60 -18.82 -7.09
C GLY A 293 -16.11 -17.52 -6.44
N THR A 294 -16.33 -17.34 -5.13
CA THR A 294 -15.80 -16.19 -4.37
C THR A 294 -14.27 -16.09 -4.50
N TYR A 295 -13.58 -17.20 -4.31
CA TYR A 295 -12.12 -17.25 -4.41
C TYR A 295 -11.65 -17.04 -5.86
N VAL A 296 -12.39 -17.55 -6.83
CA VAL A 296 -12.09 -17.36 -8.26
C VAL A 296 -12.23 -15.87 -8.64
N VAL A 297 -13.27 -15.18 -8.18
CA VAL A 297 -13.44 -13.74 -8.42
C VAL A 297 -12.25 -12.94 -7.89
N PHE A 298 -11.83 -13.18 -6.65
CA PHE A 298 -10.65 -12.50 -6.07
C PHE A 298 -9.35 -12.91 -6.75
N GLY A 299 -9.23 -14.17 -7.17
CA GLY A 299 -8.07 -14.67 -7.91
C GLY A 299 -7.92 -13.98 -9.28
N VAL A 300 -9.01 -13.92 -10.05
CA VAL A 300 -9.03 -13.23 -11.35
C VAL A 300 -8.78 -11.73 -11.20
N ALA A 301 -9.40 -11.09 -10.20
CA ALA A 301 -9.15 -9.68 -9.90
C ALA A 301 -7.67 -9.43 -9.56
N SER A 302 -7.02 -10.34 -8.80
CA SER A 302 -5.59 -10.26 -8.47
C SER A 302 -4.68 -10.38 -9.70
N VAL A 303 -5.03 -11.24 -10.65
CA VAL A 303 -4.29 -11.33 -11.93
C VAL A 303 -4.53 -10.08 -12.78
N ALA A 304 -5.77 -9.59 -12.85
CA ALA A 304 -6.11 -8.38 -13.59
C ALA A 304 -5.38 -7.14 -13.06
N MET A 305 -5.29 -6.99 -11.71
CA MET A 305 -4.55 -5.87 -11.12
C MET A 305 -3.04 -5.96 -11.39
N ALA A 306 -2.45 -7.16 -11.40
CA ALA A 306 -1.04 -7.36 -11.76
C ALA A 306 -0.80 -6.98 -13.24
N ALA A 307 -1.69 -7.38 -14.15
CA ALA A 307 -1.65 -7.01 -15.56
C ALA A 307 -1.80 -5.49 -15.75
N TRP A 308 -2.72 -4.86 -15.00
CA TRP A 308 -2.89 -3.40 -15.05
C TRP A 308 -1.64 -2.65 -14.59
N VAL A 309 -1.00 -3.07 -13.48
CA VAL A 309 0.26 -2.48 -13.01
C VAL A 309 1.37 -2.68 -14.04
N TRP A 310 1.41 -3.87 -14.64
CA TRP A 310 2.42 -4.21 -15.65
C TRP A 310 2.38 -3.25 -16.86
N ILE A 311 1.17 -2.86 -17.31
CA ILE A 311 0.95 -2.01 -18.49
C ILE A 311 0.90 -0.52 -18.15
N GLY A 312 0.31 -0.15 -17.00
CA GLY A 312 -0.14 1.23 -16.73
C GLY A 312 0.67 2.00 -15.69
N VAL A 313 1.60 1.35 -14.99
CA VAL A 313 2.35 2.00 -13.90
C VAL A 313 3.85 1.94 -14.18
N PRO A 314 4.56 3.08 -14.23
CA PRO A 314 6.02 3.10 -14.38
C PRO A 314 6.72 2.71 -13.07
N GLU A 315 7.98 2.28 -13.15
CA GLU A 315 8.82 2.06 -11.97
C GLU A 315 9.30 3.41 -11.42
N THR A 316 9.18 3.59 -10.10
CA THR A 316 9.59 4.82 -9.42
C THR A 316 10.85 4.66 -8.56
N THR A 317 11.35 3.43 -8.42
CA THR A 317 12.52 3.13 -7.58
C THR A 317 13.76 3.89 -8.05
N GLY A 318 14.40 4.60 -7.11
CA GLY A 318 15.62 5.38 -7.40
C GLY A 318 15.38 6.67 -8.16
N VAL A 319 14.13 7.06 -8.44
CA VAL A 319 13.79 8.33 -9.08
C VAL A 319 13.46 9.37 -8.00
N PRO A 320 14.15 10.53 -7.97
CA PRO A 320 13.79 11.63 -7.09
C PRO A 320 12.35 12.07 -7.29
N LEU A 321 11.65 12.47 -6.20
CA LEU A 321 10.22 12.84 -6.24
C LEU A 321 9.95 14.00 -7.21
N GLU A 322 10.90 14.91 -7.38
CA GLU A 322 10.85 16.05 -8.30
C GLU A 322 10.85 15.60 -9.76
N ASP A 323 11.49 14.47 -10.04
CA ASP A 323 11.68 13.92 -11.38
C ASP A 323 10.61 12.92 -11.80
N VAL A 324 9.77 12.47 -10.89
CA VAL A 324 8.67 11.52 -11.19
C VAL A 324 7.71 12.06 -12.26
N LYS A 325 7.57 13.38 -12.38
CA LYS A 325 6.75 14.00 -13.45
C LYS A 325 7.20 13.58 -14.86
N TRP A 326 8.50 13.43 -15.07
CA TRP A 326 9.08 13.08 -16.37
C TRP A 326 8.73 11.65 -16.81
N LEU A 327 8.42 10.76 -15.86
CA LEU A 327 7.98 9.41 -16.16
C LEU A 327 6.63 9.38 -16.91
N PHE A 328 5.83 10.45 -16.82
CA PHE A 328 4.49 10.58 -17.39
C PHE A 328 4.40 11.52 -18.60
N GLU A 329 5.49 12.15 -19.02
CA GLU A 329 5.49 13.15 -20.11
C GLU A 329 5.73 12.58 -21.51
N ASP A 330 6.35 11.39 -21.60
CA ASP A 330 6.59 10.69 -22.88
C ASP A 330 5.68 9.45 -23.00
N ASP A 331 5.90 8.63 -24.03
CA ASP A 331 5.15 7.39 -24.26
C ASP A 331 5.09 6.49 -23.01
N LEU A 332 4.18 6.84 -22.09
CA LEU A 332 4.01 6.17 -20.79
C LEU A 332 3.91 4.66 -20.96
N TRP A 333 3.19 4.19 -22.00
CA TRP A 333 3.05 2.77 -22.27
C TRP A 333 4.39 2.09 -22.56
N VAL A 334 5.25 2.70 -23.39
CA VAL A 334 6.58 2.15 -23.73
C VAL A 334 7.42 2.05 -22.48
N ARG A 335 7.42 3.09 -21.64
CA ARG A 335 8.15 3.12 -20.36
C ARG A 335 7.62 2.04 -19.40
N CYS A 336 6.31 1.96 -19.23
CA CYS A 336 5.71 0.97 -18.35
C CYS A 336 6.04 -0.47 -18.79
N VAL A 337 6.03 -0.76 -20.08
CA VAL A 337 6.38 -2.08 -20.58
C VAL A 337 7.88 -2.35 -20.47
N GLU A 338 8.75 -1.36 -20.70
CA GLU A 338 10.22 -1.52 -20.56
C GLU A 338 10.62 -1.83 -19.10
N ASP A 339 10.00 -1.18 -18.13
CA ASP A 339 10.25 -1.37 -16.71
C ASP A 339 9.66 -2.69 -16.15
N ALA A 340 8.75 -3.32 -16.91
CA ALA A 340 8.06 -4.51 -16.47
C ALA A 340 8.93 -5.77 -16.63
N PRO A 341 8.74 -6.79 -15.78
CA PRO A 341 9.39 -8.08 -15.94
C PRO A 341 9.13 -8.68 -17.33
N GLY A 342 10.19 -8.92 -18.10
CA GLY A 342 10.09 -9.47 -19.47
C GLY A 342 9.64 -8.47 -20.54
N GLY A 343 9.33 -7.21 -20.19
CA GLY A 343 8.75 -6.22 -21.10
C GLY A 343 9.67 -5.82 -22.27
N ARG A 344 10.99 -5.79 -22.07
CA ARG A 344 11.96 -5.46 -23.13
C ARG A 344 11.86 -6.37 -24.35
N TRP A 345 11.50 -7.64 -24.14
CA TRP A 345 11.30 -8.57 -25.25
C TRP A 345 10.10 -8.18 -26.12
N LEU A 346 9.03 -7.63 -25.55
CA LEU A 346 7.84 -7.18 -26.26
C LEU A 346 8.07 -5.87 -27.04
N LEU A 347 8.91 -4.99 -26.57
CA LEU A 347 9.19 -3.69 -27.18
C LEU A 347 10.12 -3.77 -28.39
N GLY A 348 10.92 -4.84 -28.53
CA GLY A 348 11.92 -4.98 -29.58
C GLY A 348 12.95 -3.86 -29.55
N LYS A 349 12.94 -2.98 -30.60
CA LYS A 349 13.86 -1.83 -30.70
C LYS A 349 13.34 -0.55 -30.04
N ARG A 350 12.08 -0.50 -29.58
CA ARG A 350 11.54 0.68 -28.90
C ARG A 350 12.14 0.78 -27.51
N ARG A 351 12.58 1.98 -27.15
CA ARG A 351 13.15 2.32 -25.83
C ARG A 351 12.47 3.58 -25.31
N ALA A 352 12.18 3.62 -24.01
CA ALA A 352 11.77 4.85 -23.34
C ALA A 352 12.97 5.82 -23.27
N LEU A 353 12.71 7.11 -23.37
CA LEU A 353 13.73 8.13 -23.18
C LEU A 353 14.17 8.16 -21.72
N THR A 354 15.45 8.40 -21.47
CA THR A 354 15.95 8.63 -20.12
C THR A 354 15.43 9.96 -19.56
N ILE A 355 15.43 10.10 -18.23
CA ILE A 355 14.99 11.35 -17.58
C ILE A 355 15.83 12.54 -18.05
N ASP A 356 17.14 12.34 -18.25
CA ASP A 356 18.02 13.39 -18.72
C ASP A 356 17.72 13.79 -20.18
N GLU A 357 17.42 12.82 -21.05
CA GLU A 357 16.96 13.09 -22.42
C GLU A 357 15.64 13.87 -22.45
N LEU A 358 14.70 13.57 -21.53
CA LEU A 358 13.44 14.31 -21.38
C LEU A 358 13.65 15.73 -20.88
N LYS A 359 14.50 15.91 -19.86
CA LYS A 359 14.88 17.25 -19.35
C LYS A 359 15.51 18.11 -20.43
N ASN A 360 16.43 17.54 -21.22
CA ASN A 360 17.09 18.23 -22.32
C ASN A 360 16.08 18.63 -23.41
N ARG A 361 15.14 17.74 -23.78
CA ARG A 361 14.07 18.06 -24.75
C ARG A 361 13.14 19.16 -24.23
N ALA A 362 12.79 19.12 -22.95
CA ALA A 362 11.95 20.16 -22.35
C ALA A 362 12.66 21.51 -22.29
N GLY A 363 13.96 21.53 -21.99
CA GLY A 363 14.79 22.72 -22.03
C GLY A 363 14.89 23.31 -23.45
N ALA A 364 15.13 22.48 -24.44
CA ALA A 364 15.16 22.91 -25.84
C ALA A 364 13.84 23.52 -26.32
N ARG A 365 12.69 22.88 -25.98
CA ARG A 365 11.36 23.43 -26.30
C ARG A 365 11.04 24.73 -25.55
N ALA A 366 11.57 24.93 -24.36
CA ALA A 366 11.42 26.17 -23.62
C ALA A 366 12.25 27.29 -24.27
N ALA A 367 13.50 27.02 -24.66
CA ALA A 367 14.35 27.96 -25.37
C ALA A 367 13.76 28.39 -26.73
N GLU A 368 13.18 27.45 -27.48
CA GLU A 368 12.49 27.74 -28.75
C GLU A 368 11.26 28.66 -28.56
N LYS A 369 10.53 28.50 -27.44
CA LYS A 369 9.37 29.36 -27.11
C LYS A 369 9.77 30.77 -26.65
N THR A 370 10.92 30.93 -26.03
CA THR A 370 11.42 32.23 -25.56
C THR A 370 12.19 33.00 -26.63
N GLY A 371 12.40 32.43 -27.81
CA GLY A 371 13.13 33.09 -28.92
C GLY A 371 14.61 33.22 -28.69
N GLU A 372 15.19 32.59 -27.66
CA GLU A 372 16.64 32.61 -27.35
C GLU A 372 17.41 31.48 -28.05
N GLY A 373 16.76 30.73 -28.91
CA GLY A 373 17.38 29.68 -29.73
C GLY A 373 17.74 30.19 -31.11
N GLU A 374 18.74 31.03 -31.26
CA GLU A 374 19.43 31.15 -32.53
C GLU A 374 20.16 29.84 -32.86
N PRO A 375 19.96 29.23 -34.05
CA PRO A 375 20.70 28.04 -34.44
C PRO A 375 22.17 28.42 -34.66
N ALA A 376 23.03 28.04 -33.76
CA ALA A 376 24.47 28.02 -33.99
C ALA A 376 24.81 26.86 -34.94
N ASP A 377 24.46 26.98 -36.22
CA ASP A 377 24.93 26.08 -37.26
C ASP A 377 24.87 26.81 -38.61
N GLU A 378 25.85 27.70 -38.81
CA GLU A 378 26.33 28.06 -40.15
C GLU A 378 27.72 28.69 -40.06
N GLN A 379 28.73 27.89 -39.74
CA GLN A 379 30.13 28.24 -40.10
C GLN A 379 31.00 26.97 -40.08
N PHE A 380 30.89 26.17 -41.13
CA PHE A 380 32.01 25.34 -41.61
C PHE A 380 31.74 24.91 -43.07
N ILE A 381 31.89 25.88 -44.01
CA ILE A 381 32.32 25.60 -45.38
C ILE A 381 33.27 26.73 -45.77
N ILE A 382 34.54 26.54 -45.67
CA ILE A 382 35.62 26.84 -46.63
C ILE A 382 36.84 26.04 -46.21
#